data_afd960fcf87312903e0709e00f48495c
#
_entry.id   afd960fcf87312903e0709e00f48495c
#
_cell.length_a   1.000
_cell.length_b   1.000
_cell.length_c   1.000
_cell.angle_alpha   90.00
_cell.angle_beta   90.00
_cell.angle_gamma   90.00
#
_symmetry.space_group_name_H-M   'P 1'
#
loop_
_entity.id
_entity.type
_entity.pdbx_description
1 polymer ?
#
loop_
_entity_poly.entity_id
_entity_poly.type
_entity_poly.pdbx_seq_one_letter_code
_entity_poly.pdbx_strand_id
1 'polypeptide(L)'
;MAPAIFCLTSSYSQSNFKPGSVVTQNGETIEGLIDYRQWRKNPNSIKFQSNANGSLVTYAVKDLASFEVHGLDRYVSAVIKKDIRPVDMAELERAFADTTVTDTVFLRLLVSGNYSLYQFTDTKPHFYIKVGSGDYQELQYKVFLVDRNARLSRQYIFRDQLKSMMPAGSASTSLDNVLGSSNYSENDLVKVVDKMNSSLSNGSTSYKVKKQKQYLSFFVGAGMLHSTLKYQGEPDENTALNYTSSTKPLLLGGFDFAMWRNMQRLKLRFELAWYKTEYHGDNNPSETDSIRYHLSVSSMAPSLSALYNVVNHPQQKLYLGLGFQYNFSSYPENLLHKKYYNNPGYLLTRSPHLDLKKSWFALNARTGFILNDKFEIAATASFGSFITYLKPTLYSANLNYHF
;
A
#
# COMPACT_ATOMS: atom_id res chain seq x y z
N MET A 1 1.92 42.84 -13.41
CA MET A 1 1.55 42.52 -12.03
C MET A 1 0.35 41.60 -12.05
N ALA A 2 0.54 40.30 -11.77
CA ALA A 2 -0.55 39.35 -11.66
C ALA A 2 -0.89 39.17 -10.18
N PRO A 3 -2.17 39.21 -9.76
CA PRO A 3 -2.53 39.01 -8.36
C PRO A 3 -2.37 37.54 -8.00
N ALA A 4 -1.52 37.25 -7.01
CA ALA A 4 -1.46 35.96 -6.36
C ALA A 4 -2.72 35.79 -5.52
N ILE A 5 -3.64 34.93 -5.98
CA ILE A 5 -4.79 34.47 -5.18
C ILE A 5 -4.26 33.47 -4.13
N PHE A 6 -4.02 33.98 -2.94
CA PHE A 6 -3.81 33.16 -1.73
C PHE A 6 -5.17 32.57 -1.32
N CYS A 7 -5.50 31.38 -1.81
CA CYS A 7 -6.55 30.58 -1.20
C CYS A 7 -6.06 30.11 0.18
N LEU A 8 -6.49 30.80 1.23
CA LEU A 8 -6.46 30.30 2.60
C LEU A 8 -7.42 29.10 2.69
N THR A 9 -6.94 27.92 2.34
CA THR A 9 -7.63 26.68 2.66
C THR A 9 -7.48 26.47 4.16
N SER A 10 -8.58 26.64 4.88
CA SER A 10 -8.71 26.14 6.26
C SER A 10 -8.20 24.72 6.27
N SER A 11 -7.12 24.43 6.99
CA SER A 11 -6.65 23.07 7.24
C SER A 11 -7.72 22.34 8.05
N TYR A 12 -8.69 21.76 7.39
CA TYR A 12 -9.51 20.73 8.03
C TYR A 12 -8.56 19.58 8.35
N SER A 13 -8.15 19.51 9.60
CA SER A 13 -7.55 18.30 10.16
C SER A 13 -8.50 17.16 9.82
N GLN A 14 -8.13 16.30 8.86
CA GLN A 14 -8.98 15.20 8.40
C GLN A 14 -9.22 14.28 9.59
N SER A 15 -10.38 14.40 10.21
CA SER A 15 -10.79 13.58 11.32
C SER A 15 -11.14 12.19 10.76
N ASN A 16 -10.50 11.15 11.29
CA ASN A 16 -10.82 9.76 10.99
C ASN A 16 -12.06 9.27 11.76
N PHE A 17 -12.96 10.19 12.13
CA PHE A 17 -14.14 9.87 12.91
C PHE A 17 -15.09 8.96 12.13
N LYS A 18 -15.47 7.86 12.78
CA LYS A 18 -16.41 6.86 12.27
C LYS A 18 -17.55 6.68 13.27
N PRO A 19 -18.78 6.40 12.80
CA PRO A 19 -19.88 6.05 13.67
C PRO A 19 -19.50 4.88 14.57
N GLY A 20 -19.87 4.98 15.84
CA GLY A 20 -19.56 3.97 16.84
C GLY A 20 -20.22 4.28 18.18
N SER A 21 -20.11 3.35 19.11
CA SER A 21 -20.63 3.48 20.46
C SER A 21 -19.58 3.18 21.50
N VAL A 22 -19.71 3.77 22.66
CA VAL A 22 -18.92 3.47 23.85
C VAL A 22 -19.86 2.99 24.95
N VAL A 23 -19.41 2.02 25.74
CA VAL A 23 -20.09 1.55 26.94
C VAL A 23 -19.22 1.92 28.14
N THR A 24 -19.76 2.75 29.02
CA THR A 24 -19.05 3.16 30.25
C THR A 24 -18.94 2.00 31.24
N GLN A 25 -18.14 2.15 32.28
CA GLN A 25 -18.04 1.14 33.36
C GLN A 25 -19.38 0.93 34.11
N ASN A 26 -20.26 1.93 34.08
CA ASN A 26 -21.63 1.82 34.66
C ASN A 26 -22.64 1.13 33.75
N GLY A 27 -22.23 0.68 32.56
CA GLY A 27 -23.10 0.02 31.59
C GLY A 27 -23.90 0.96 30.69
N GLU A 28 -23.71 2.27 30.78
CA GLU A 28 -24.35 3.24 29.90
C GLU A 28 -23.74 3.18 28.50
N THR A 29 -24.61 3.06 27.49
CA THR A 29 -24.18 3.07 26.08
C THR A 29 -24.40 4.46 25.49
N ILE A 30 -23.36 5.04 24.92
CA ILE A 30 -23.36 6.37 24.29
C ILE A 30 -22.99 6.21 22.82
N GLU A 31 -23.92 6.58 21.92
CA GLU A 31 -23.70 6.63 20.48
C GLU A 31 -22.96 7.90 20.08
N GLY A 32 -22.09 7.80 19.04
CA GLY A 32 -21.36 8.96 18.58
C GLY A 32 -20.32 8.61 17.50
N LEU A 33 -19.23 9.35 17.52
CA LEU A 33 -18.14 9.25 16.55
C LEU A 33 -16.84 8.93 17.26
N ILE A 34 -16.10 7.94 16.76
CA ILE A 34 -14.79 7.50 17.30
C ILE A 34 -13.70 7.86 16.30
N ASP A 35 -12.60 8.51 16.73
CA ASP A 35 -11.40 8.74 15.91
C ASP A 35 -10.70 7.40 15.63
N TYR A 36 -11.20 6.71 14.61
CA TYR A 36 -10.76 5.36 14.24
C TYR A 36 -9.55 5.42 13.32
N ARG A 37 -8.38 5.10 13.89
CA ARG A 37 -7.10 5.13 13.19
C ARG A 37 -6.67 3.78 12.62
N GLN A 38 -7.58 2.78 12.60
CA GLN A 38 -7.25 1.39 12.20
C GLN A 38 -5.99 0.88 12.93
N TRP A 39 -6.04 0.95 14.24
CA TRP A 39 -4.88 0.73 15.10
C TRP A 39 -4.13 -0.56 14.78
N ARG A 40 -2.82 -0.42 14.51
CA ARG A 40 -1.90 -1.56 14.37
C ARG A 40 -1.58 -2.19 15.71
N LYS A 41 -1.45 -1.36 16.75
CA LYS A 41 -1.38 -1.75 18.17
C LYS A 41 -2.69 -1.39 18.80
N ASN A 42 -3.14 -2.19 19.79
CA ASN A 42 -4.37 -1.85 20.49
C ASN A 42 -4.24 -0.47 21.15
N PRO A 43 -5.26 0.38 21.08
CA PRO A 43 -5.20 1.72 21.66
C PRO A 43 -5.24 1.64 23.20
N ASN A 44 -4.53 2.55 23.88
CA ASN A 44 -4.64 2.75 25.33
C ASN A 44 -5.74 3.77 25.68
N SER A 45 -6.19 4.54 24.69
CA SER A 45 -7.29 5.49 24.80
C SER A 45 -7.92 5.74 23.43
N ILE A 46 -9.15 6.19 23.42
CA ILE A 46 -9.87 6.59 22.22
C ILE A 46 -10.35 8.02 22.35
N LYS A 47 -10.50 8.71 21.21
CA LYS A 47 -11.15 10.01 21.10
C LYS A 47 -12.57 9.81 20.61
N PHE A 48 -13.53 10.39 21.30
CA PHE A 48 -14.95 10.25 21.06
C PHE A 48 -15.64 11.61 21.00
N GLN A 49 -16.65 11.73 20.16
CA GLN A 49 -17.58 12.86 20.07
C GLN A 49 -19.02 12.33 20.04
N SER A 50 -19.90 12.88 20.83
CA SER A 50 -21.33 12.48 20.84
C SER A 50 -22.05 12.83 19.53
N ASN A 51 -21.59 13.87 18.82
CA ASN A 51 -22.06 14.28 17.48
C ASN A 51 -20.96 15.06 16.76
N ALA A 52 -21.18 15.41 15.49
CA ALA A 52 -20.17 16.09 14.65
C ALA A 52 -19.68 17.45 15.22
N ASN A 53 -20.50 18.11 16.04
CA ASN A 53 -20.21 19.42 16.68
C ASN A 53 -20.01 19.29 18.18
N GLY A 54 -20.02 18.06 18.72
CA GLY A 54 -19.84 17.79 20.16
C GLY A 54 -18.41 18.02 20.61
N SER A 55 -18.23 18.21 21.90
CA SER A 55 -16.91 18.29 22.52
C SER A 55 -16.16 16.98 22.37
N LEU A 56 -14.86 17.09 22.12
CA LEU A 56 -13.97 15.93 22.00
C LEU A 56 -13.63 15.41 23.40
N VAL A 57 -14.02 14.17 23.68
CA VAL A 57 -13.70 13.48 24.96
C VAL A 57 -12.66 12.39 24.67
N THR A 58 -11.68 12.23 25.55
CA THR A 58 -10.72 11.13 25.50
C THR A 58 -11.03 10.15 26.62
N TYR A 59 -11.33 8.90 26.24
CA TYR A 59 -11.57 7.81 27.16
C TYR A 59 -10.34 6.89 27.23
N ALA A 60 -9.83 6.66 28.43
CA ALA A 60 -8.81 5.64 28.70
C ALA A 60 -9.47 4.26 28.90
N VAL A 61 -8.64 3.19 28.94
CA VAL A 61 -9.12 1.82 29.17
C VAL A 61 -9.98 1.69 30.41
N LYS A 62 -9.63 2.36 31.49
CA LYS A 62 -10.34 2.33 32.79
C LYS A 62 -11.73 3.00 32.77
N ASP A 63 -11.98 3.86 31.78
CA ASP A 63 -13.20 4.67 31.72
C ASP A 63 -14.35 3.92 31.00
N LEU A 64 -14.02 2.91 30.18
CA LEU A 64 -14.96 2.17 29.36
C LEU A 64 -14.95 0.69 29.66
N ALA A 65 -16.14 0.05 29.65
CA ALA A 65 -16.27 -1.40 29.63
C ALA A 65 -16.01 -1.94 28.19
N SER A 66 -16.49 -1.23 27.17
CA SER A 66 -16.25 -1.58 25.77
C SER A 66 -16.47 -0.40 24.84
N PHE A 67 -16.03 -0.54 23.60
CA PHE A 67 -16.42 0.35 22.51
C PHE A 67 -16.48 -0.42 21.20
N GLU A 68 -17.28 0.08 20.26
CA GLU A 68 -17.43 -0.48 18.93
C GLU A 68 -17.41 0.62 17.87
N VAL A 69 -16.62 0.38 16.80
CA VAL A 69 -16.69 1.15 15.58
C VAL A 69 -17.58 0.37 14.62
N HIS A 70 -18.77 0.89 14.30
CA HIS A 70 -19.83 0.16 13.64
C HIS A 70 -19.39 -0.48 12.33
N GLY A 71 -19.58 -1.80 12.24
CA GLY A 71 -19.19 -2.60 11.07
C GLY A 71 -17.69 -2.79 10.87
N LEU A 72 -16.87 -2.36 11.84
CA LEU A 72 -15.41 -2.48 11.79
C LEU A 72 -14.87 -3.30 12.97
N ASP A 73 -14.51 -2.67 14.06
CA ASP A 73 -13.84 -3.33 15.18
C ASP A 73 -14.62 -3.11 16.50
N ARG A 74 -14.65 -4.14 17.34
CA ARG A 74 -15.18 -4.07 18.71
C ARG A 74 -14.07 -4.39 19.70
N TYR A 75 -14.01 -3.62 20.77
CA TYR A 75 -13.03 -3.76 21.84
C TYR A 75 -13.73 -3.85 23.20
N VAL A 76 -13.14 -4.64 24.09
CA VAL A 76 -13.58 -4.74 25.49
C VAL A 76 -12.42 -4.41 26.42
N SER A 77 -12.69 -3.72 27.51
CA SER A 77 -11.70 -3.50 28.57
C SER A 77 -11.54 -4.80 29.39
N ALA A 78 -10.32 -5.25 29.59
CA ALA A 78 -10.05 -6.46 30.31
C ALA A 78 -8.72 -6.38 31.07
N VAL A 79 -8.69 -7.02 32.25
CA VAL A 79 -7.45 -7.31 32.95
C VAL A 79 -6.91 -8.64 32.42
N ILE A 80 -5.69 -8.63 31.92
CA ILE A 80 -5.06 -9.80 31.30
C ILE A 80 -3.68 -10.07 31.90
N LYS A 81 -3.24 -11.32 31.82
CA LYS A 81 -1.84 -11.69 31.98
C LYS A 81 -1.27 -11.86 30.57
N LYS A 82 -0.18 -11.14 30.24
CA LYS A 82 0.48 -11.21 28.93
C LYS A 82 1.92 -11.66 29.06
N ASP A 83 2.35 -12.51 28.15
CA ASP A 83 3.73 -12.94 28.03
C ASP A 83 4.56 -11.85 27.32
N ILE A 84 5.54 -11.28 28.03
CA ILE A 84 6.39 -10.20 27.52
C ILE A 84 7.70 -10.67 26.87
N ARG A 85 7.91 -12.00 26.71
CA ARG A 85 9.10 -12.51 26.07
C ARG A 85 9.22 -12.01 24.64
N PRO A 86 10.42 -11.60 24.21
CA PRO A 86 10.64 -11.17 22.83
C PRO A 86 10.43 -12.34 21.86
N VAL A 87 10.00 -12.00 20.64
CA VAL A 87 9.90 -12.94 19.50
C VAL A 87 10.84 -12.56 18.37
N ASP A 88 11.52 -11.42 18.48
CA ASP A 88 12.53 -10.96 17.54
C ASP A 88 13.82 -11.79 17.73
N MET A 89 14.37 -12.26 16.61
CA MET A 89 15.58 -13.11 16.60
C MET A 89 16.78 -12.45 17.30
N ALA A 90 16.88 -11.12 17.27
CA ALA A 90 17.97 -10.36 17.88
C ALA A 90 17.89 -10.36 19.43
N GLU A 91 16.68 -10.57 20.00
CA GLU A 91 16.41 -10.49 21.43
C GLU A 91 16.07 -11.84 22.05
N LEU A 92 16.10 -12.93 21.25
CA LEU A 92 15.79 -14.29 21.75
C LEU A 92 16.87 -14.79 22.72
N GLU A 93 16.49 -15.01 23.95
CA GLU A 93 17.32 -15.62 24.95
C GLU A 93 17.25 -17.15 24.94
N ARG A 94 18.31 -17.78 25.49
CA ARG A 94 18.39 -19.24 25.62
C ARG A 94 17.68 -19.78 26.84
N ALA A 95 17.35 -18.94 27.79
CA ALA A 95 16.77 -19.32 29.06
C ALA A 95 15.30 -18.89 29.19
N PHE A 96 14.49 -19.79 29.72
CA PHE A 96 13.07 -19.57 29.97
C PHE A 96 12.88 -18.99 31.38
N ALA A 97 12.69 -17.67 31.49
CA ALA A 97 11.93 -17.14 32.60
C ALA A 97 10.47 -16.98 32.13
N ASP A 98 9.50 -17.48 32.88
CA ASP A 98 8.10 -17.17 32.65
C ASP A 98 7.88 -15.70 33.05
N THR A 99 8.03 -14.81 32.07
CA THR A 99 7.88 -13.37 32.31
C THR A 99 6.49 -12.96 31.84
N THR A 100 5.54 -13.00 32.79
CA THR A 100 4.18 -12.51 32.55
C THR A 100 3.94 -11.23 33.33
N VAL A 101 3.22 -10.29 32.73
CA VAL A 101 2.80 -9.02 33.36
C VAL A 101 1.28 -8.94 33.30
N THR A 102 0.68 -8.51 34.41
CA THR A 102 -0.75 -8.19 34.46
C THR A 102 -0.95 -6.76 33.99
N ASP A 103 -1.88 -6.55 33.06
CA ASP A 103 -2.17 -5.25 32.48
C ASP A 103 -3.67 -5.08 32.21
N THR A 104 -4.17 -3.84 32.21
CA THR A 104 -5.55 -3.53 31.84
C THR A 104 -5.55 -2.90 30.46
N VAL A 105 -6.17 -3.58 29.50
CA VAL A 105 -6.06 -3.24 28.08
C VAL A 105 -7.42 -3.29 27.38
N PHE A 106 -7.50 -2.67 26.20
CA PHE A 106 -8.57 -2.94 25.28
C PHE A 106 -8.25 -4.17 24.42
N LEU A 107 -9.02 -5.26 24.59
CA LEU A 107 -8.94 -6.46 23.75
C LEU A 107 -9.86 -6.32 22.55
N ARG A 108 -9.34 -6.54 21.36
CA ARG A 108 -10.12 -6.59 20.11
C ARG A 108 -10.83 -7.94 20.00
N LEU A 109 -12.15 -7.91 19.87
CA LEU A 109 -12.97 -9.10 19.65
C LEU A 109 -12.80 -9.60 18.21
N LEU A 110 -12.43 -10.87 18.01
CA LEU A 110 -12.31 -11.51 16.70
C LEU A 110 -13.46 -12.47 16.42
N VAL A 111 -13.83 -13.27 17.40
CA VAL A 111 -14.95 -14.23 17.33
C VAL A 111 -15.77 -14.12 18.60
N SER A 112 -17.08 -14.01 18.47
CA SER A 112 -18.04 -14.06 19.58
C SER A 112 -18.83 -15.35 19.55
N GLY A 113 -18.90 -16.06 20.65
CA GLY A 113 -19.60 -17.33 20.80
C GLY A 113 -19.38 -17.92 22.17
N ASN A 114 -19.67 -19.22 22.33
CA ASN A 114 -19.34 -19.93 23.56
C ASN A 114 -17.81 -19.92 23.79
N TYR A 115 -17.05 -20.06 22.70
CA TYR A 115 -15.61 -19.74 22.65
C TYR A 115 -15.46 -18.39 21.98
N SER A 116 -15.09 -17.37 22.75
CA SER A 116 -14.83 -16.03 22.24
C SER A 116 -13.33 -15.79 22.11
N LEU A 117 -12.89 -15.35 20.92
CA LEU A 117 -11.49 -15.09 20.61
C LEU A 117 -11.22 -13.57 20.59
N TYR A 118 -10.15 -13.19 21.25
CA TYR A 118 -9.71 -11.80 21.33
C TYR A 118 -8.24 -11.65 20.93
N GLN A 119 -7.86 -10.45 20.53
CA GLN A 119 -6.49 -10.08 20.21
C GLN A 119 -6.06 -8.84 20.97
N PHE A 120 -4.84 -8.88 21.48
CA PHE A 120 -4.09 -7.71 21.94
C PHE A 120 -2.79 -7.64 21.14
N THR A 121 -2.41 -6.47 20.68
CA THR A 121 -1.15 -6.25 19.95
C THR A 121 -0.42 -5.06 20.55
N ASP A 122 0.76 -5.32 21.10
CA ASP A 122 1.72 -4.30 21.54
C ASP A 122 3.00 -4.37 20.67
N THR A 123 4.05 -5.03 21.13
CA THR A 123 5.26 -5.35 20.35
C THR A 123 5.08 -6.61 19.51
N LYS A 124 4.21 -7.52 19.98
CA LYS A 124 3.83 -8.77 19.29
C LYS A 124 2.31 -8.99 19.41
N PRO A 125 1.71 -9.85 18.56
CA PRO A 125 0.32 -10.25 18.74
C PRO A 125 0.17 -11.25 19.89
N HIS A 126 -0.85 -11.04 20.74
CA HIS A 126 -1.30 -11.95 21.78
C HIS A 126 -2.75 -12.32 21.50
N PHE A 127 -3.10 -13.58 21.64
CA PHE A 127 -4.47 -14.05 21.45
C PHE A 127 -5.01 -14.63 22.75
N TYR A 128 -6.25 -14.28 23.07
CA TYR A 128 -6.94 -14.70 24.28
C TYR A 128 -8.20 -15.43 23.90
N ILE A 129 -8.45 -16.55 24.59
CA ILE A 129 -9.71 -17.27 24.52
C ILE A 129 -10.50 -17.06 25.81
N LYS A 130 -11.81 -16.91 25.66
CA LYS A 130 -12.75 -16.87 26.80
C LYS A 130 -13.87 -17.86 26.52
N VAL A 131 -14.15 -18.74 27.49
CA VAL A 131 -15.21 -19.74 27.41
C VAL A 131 -16.39 -19.28 28.27
N GLY A 132 -17.52 -19.02 27.63
CA GLY A 132 -18.70 -18.49 28.29
C GLY A 132 -18.41 -17.19 29.06
N SER A 133 -18.70 -17.18 30.37
CA SER A 133 -18.44 -16.08 31.30
C SER A 133 -17.09 -16.17 32.03
N GLY A 134 -16.23 -17.18 31.69
CA GLY A 134 -14.94 -17.39 32.33
C GLY A 134 -13.92 -16.28 32.11
N ASP A 135 -12.67 -16.50 32.53
CA ASP A 135 -11.58 -15.54 32.41
C ASP A 135 -10.94 -15.53 31.03
N TYR A 136 -10.19 -14.46 30.71
CA TYR A 136 -9.37 -14.35 29.51
C TYR A 136 -8.10 -15.17 29.69
N GLN A 137 -7.93 -16.21 28.87
CA GLN A 137 -6.77 -17.10 28.90
C GLN A 137 -5.92 -16.86 27.66
N GLU A 138 -4.64 -16.50 27.86
CA GLU A 138 -3.70 -16.30 26.76
C GLU A 138 -3.37 -17.63 26.07
N LEU A 139 -3.51 -17.68 24.76
CA LEU A 139 -3.07 -18.76 23.91
C LEU A 139 -1.54 -18.70 23.75
N GLN A 140 -0.85 -19.74 24.20
CA GLN A 140 0.61 -19.74 24.30
C GLN A 140 1.29 -20.16 23.01
N TYR A 141 2.24 -19.34 22.56
CA TYR A 141 3.14 -19.62 21.44
C TYR A 141 4.54 -19.17 21.82
N LYS A 142 5.50 -20.11 21.77
CA LYS A 142 6.87 -19.84 22.20
C LYS A 142 7.85 -20.03 21.04
N VAL A 143 8.77 -19.06 20.91
CA VAL A 143 9.90 -19.12 19.97
C VAL A 143 11.19 -19.00 20.78
N PHE A 144 12.16 -19.86 20.54
CA PHE A 144 13.43 -19.88 21.27
C PHE A 144 14.56 -20.48 20.45
N LEU A 145 15.80 -20.22 20.86
CA LEU A 145 17.02 -20.78 20.27
C LEU A 145 17.38 -22.10 20.95
N VAL A 146 17.56 -23.15 20.16
CA VAL A 146 17.84 -24.53 20.68
C VAL A 146 19.31 -24.72 20.99
N ASP A 147 20.21 -24.14 20.19
CA ASP A 147 21.64 -24.39 20.30
C ASP A 147 22.49 -23.15 19.95
N ARG A 148 23.84 -23.31 20.06
CA ARG A 148 24.79 -22.23 19.73
C ARG A 148 24.76 -21.82 18.25
N ASN A 149 24.19 -22.64 17.37
CA ASN A 149 24.08 -22.37 15.93
C ASN A 149 22.80 -21.55 15.60
N ALA A 150 22.16 -20.96 16.60
CA ALA A 150 20.98 -20.12 16.44
C ALA A 150 19.78 -20.77 15.72
N ARG A 151 19.62 -22.11 15.87
CA ARG A 151 18.47 -22.81 15.31
C ARG A 151 17.20 -22.49 16.09
N LEU A 152 16.20 -21.95 15.38
CA LEU A 152 14.89 -21.60 15.94
C LEU A 152 14.03 -22.84 16.18
N SER A 153 13.44 -22.93 17.36
CA SER A 153 12.35 -23.84 17.69
C SER A 153 11.06 -23.07 17.96
N ARG A 154 9.93 -23.66 17.59
CA ARG A 154 8.59 -23.09 17.78
C ARG A 154 7.72 -24.11 18.50
N GLN A 155 7.10 -23.67 19.59
CA GLN A 155 6.14 -24.49 20.35
C GLN A 155 4.73 -23.88 20.20
N TYR A 156 3.83 -24.66 19.63
CA TYR A 156 2.43 -24.31 19.36
C TYR A 156 1.53 -24.77 20.51
N ILE A 157 1.82 -24.36 21.75
CA ILE A 157 1.12 -24.78 22.98
C ILE A 157 -0.37 -24.48 22.89
N PHE A 158 -0.74 -23.41 22.21
CA PHE A 158 -2.15 -23.03 22.01
C PHE A 158 -3.01 -24.12 21.37
N ARG A 159 -2.41 -25.05 20.62
CA ARG A 159 -3.15 -26.14 19.99
C ARG A 159 -3.67 -27.10 21.04
N ASP A 160 -2.83 -27.46 21.99
CA ASP A 160 -3.21 -28.33 23.10
C ASP A 160 -4.17 -27.64 24.08
N GLN A 161 -3.97 -26.34 24.32
CA GLN A 161 -4.88 -25.51 25.12
C GLN A 161 -6.29 -25.50 24.50
N LEU A 162 -6.43 -25.23 23.20
CA LEU A 162 -7.74 -25.23 22.52
C LEU A 162 -8.37 -26.60 22.49
N LYS A 163 -7.57 -27.66 22.31
CA LYS A 163 -8.07 -29.04 22.34
C LYS A 163 -8.61 -29.44 23.72
N SER A 164 -7.91 -29.04 24.81
CA SER A 164 -8.34 -29.35 26.19
C SER A 164 -9.60 -28.60 26.65
N MET A 165 -9.95 -27.49 26.00
CA MET A 165 -11.16 -26.72 26.31
C MET A 165 -12.43 -27.33 25.70
N MET A 166 -12.29 -28.31 24.82
CA MET A 166 -13.42 -28.94 24.16
C MET A 166 -14.02 -30.03 25.01
N PRO A 167 -15.36 -30.21 25.01
CA PRO A 167 -15.99 -31.34 25.66
C PRO A 167 -15.49 -32.66 25.09
N ALA A 168 -15.36 -33.66 25.95
CA ALA A 168 -14.96 -34.99 25.54
C ALA A 168 -15.93 -35.53 24.47
N GLY A 169 -15.38 -36.06 23.36
CA GLY A 169 -16.16 -36.60 22.24
C GLY A 169 -16.63 -35.59 21.21
N SER A 170 -16.42 -34.26 21.42
CA SER A 170 -16.80 -33.23 20.45
C SER A 170 -15.72 -32.97 19.39
N ALA A 171 -14.51 -33.49 19.55
CA ALA A 171 -13.43 -33.36 18.58
C ALA A 171 -13.72 -34.20 17.32
N SER A 172 -14.05 -33.55 16.21
CA SER A 172 -14.13 -34.19 14.91
C SER A 172 -12.75 -34.28 14.27
N THR A 173 -12.48 -35.34 13.49
CA THR A 173 -11.25 -35.46 12.67
C THR A 173 -10.95 -34.20 11.87
N SER A 174 -12.01 -33.52 11.41
CA SER A 174 -11.91 -32.27 10.67
C SER A 174 -11.42 -31.08 11.51
N LEU A 175 -11.72 -31.04 12.81
CA LEU A 175 -11.23 -29.99 13.71
C LEU A 175 -9.78 -30.29 14.11
N ASP A 176 -9.43 -31.56 14.40
CA ASP A 176 -8.05 -31.94 14.69
C ASP A 176 -7.11 -31.60 13.54
N ASN A 177 -7.54 -31.80 12.29
CA ASN A 177 -6.76 -31.41 11.09
C ASN A 177 -6.55 -29.89 10.99
N VAL A 178 -7.62 -29.10 11.22
CA VAL A 178 -7.52 -27.62 11.17
C VAL A 178 -6.64 -27.12 12.30
N LEU A 179 -6.77 -27.66 13.51
CA LEU A 179 -5.97 -27.28 14.67
C LEU A 179 -4.49 -27.65 14.47
N GLY A 180 -4.23 -28.89 14.01
CA GLY A 180 -2.87 -29.37 13.76
C GLY A 180 -2.09 -28.60 12.70
N SER A 181 -2.79 -28.03 11.71
CA SER A 181 -2.18 -27.21 10.65
C SER A 181 -2.17 -25.71 10.94
N SER A 182 -2.84 -25.24 12.02
CA SER A 182 -2.97 -23.82 12.33
C SER A 182 -1.66 -23.18 12.77
N ASN A 183 -1.40 -21.96 12.32
CA ASN A 183 -0.33 -21.11 12.84
C ASN A 183 -0.87 -20.15 13.90
N TYR A 184 0.05 -19.54 14.68
CA TYR A 184 -0.30 -18.50 15.64
C TYR A 184 -0.58 -17.18 14.91
N SER A 185 -1.71 -17.13 14.20
CA SER A 185 -2.13 -15.99 13.38
C SER A 185 -3.64 -15.74 13.54
N GLU A 186 -4.06 -14.47 13.36
CA GLU A 186 -5.46 -14.08 13.42
C GLU A 186 -6.34 -14.96 12.51
N ASN A 187 -5.91 -15.15 11.26
CA ASN A 187 -6.69 -15.90 10.28
C ASN A 187 -6.89 -17.37 10.65
N ASP A 188 -5.85 -18.03 11.16
CA ASP A 188 -5.92 -19.44 11.49
C ASP A 188 -6.68 -19.67 12.81
N LEU A 189 -6.43 -18.84 13.82
CA LEU A 189 -7.12 -18.94 15.10
C LEU A 189 -8.61 -18.64 14.99
N VAL A 190 -9.00 -17.63 14.16
CA VAL A 190 -10.42 -17.38 13.85
C VAL A 190 -11.07 -18.62 13.22
N LYS A 191 -10.43 -19.28 12.25
CA LYS A 191 -10.97 -20.52 11.64
C LYS A 191 -11.14 -21.65 12.65
N VAL A 192 -10.16 -21.84 13.54
CA VAL A 192 -10.21 -22.86 14.59
C VAL A 192 -11.37 -22.59 15.53
N VAL A 193 -11.47 -21.37 16.09
CA VAL A 193 -12.49 -21.02 17.07
C VAL A 193 -13.90 -20.98 16.45
N ASP A 194 -14.05 -20.51 15.21
CA ASP A 194 -15.32 -20.63 14.47
C ASP A 194 -15.75 -22.10 14.35
N LYS A 195 -14.79 -22.99 14.07
CA LYS A 195 -15.09 -24.42 13.95
C LYS A 195 -15.43 -25.06 15.29
N MET A 196 -14.73 -24.65 16.37
CA MET A 196 -15.07 -25.07 17.74
C MET A 196 -16.49 -24.68 18.10
N ASN A 197 -16.88 -23.41 17.82
CA ASN A 197 -18.26 -22.93 18.06
C ASN A 197 -19.29 -23.69 17.23
N SER A 198 -18.97 -23.98 15.96
CA SER A 198 -19.90 -24.71 15.06
C SER A 198 -20.11 -26.15 15.45
N SER A 199 -19.20 -26.77 16.23
CA SER A 199 -19.35 -28.14 16.77
C SER A 199 -20.28 -28.19 17.96
N LEU A 200 -20.61 -27.06 18.56
CA LEU A 200 -21.58 -26.93 19.62
C LEU A 200 -22.95 -26.59 19.00
N SER A 201 -24.01 -27.35 19.38
CA SER A 201 -25.37 -27.23 18.80
C SER A 201 -26.04 -25.85 18.95
N ASN A 202 -25.43 -24.93 19.66
CA ASN A 202 -25.90 -23.55 19.82
C ASN A 202 -25.19 -22.63 18.80
N GLY A 203 -25.90 -22.19 17.77
CA GLY A 203 -25.38 -21.33 16.72
C GLY A 203 -24.57 -20.16 17.26
N SER A 204 -23.28 -20.09 16.88
CA SER A 204 -22.41 -18.98 17.20
C SER A 204 -22.52 -17.89 16.14
N THR A 205 -22.63 -16.66 16.59
CA THR A 205 -22.47 -15.50 15.71
C THR A 205 -20.96 -15.20 15.64
N SER A 206 -20.29 -15.67 14.59
CA SER A 206 -18.91 -15.24 14.39
C SER A 206 -18.91 -13.76 14.02
N TYR A 207 -18.22 -12.95 14.82
CA TYR A 207 -17.97 -11.55 14.55
C TYR A 207 -16.87 -11.46 13.49
N LYS A 208 -17.25 -11.72 12.23
CA LYS A 208 -16.33 -11.49 11.12
C LYS A 208 -16.28 -9.99 10.91
N VAL A 209 -15.25 -9.35 11.42
CA VAL A 209 -14.86 -8.05 10.91
C VAL A 209 -14.86 -8.19 9.39
N LYS A 210 -15.80 -7.50 8.70
CA LYS A 210 -15.83 -7.49 7.24
C LYS A 210 -14.40 -7.20 6.80
N LYS A 211 -13.74 -8.17 6.17
CA LYS A 211 -12.43 -7.94 5.57
C LYS A 211 -12.60 -6.68 4.74
N GLN A 212 -11.99 -5.59 5.18
CA GLN A 212 -12.00 -4.37 4.39
C GLN A 212 -11.50 -4.73 2.99
N LYS A 213 -12.29 -4.33 1.98
CA LYS A 213 -12.03 -4.60 0.57
C LYS A 213 -10.56 -4.43 0.25
N GLN A 214 -10.08 -5.39 -0.47
CA GLN A 214 -8.71 -5.62 -0.91
C GLN A 214 -7.91 -4.34 -1.14
N TYR A 215 -6.71 -4.40 -0.66
CA TYR A 215 -5.62 -3.47 -0.86
C TYR A 215 -5.13 -3.43 -2.31
N LEU A 216 -5.78 -4.12 -3.24
CA LEU A 216 -5.42 -4.23 -4.65
C LEU A 216 -6.56 -3.69 -5.51
N SER A 217 -6.27 -2.69 -6.34
CA SER A 217 -7.20 -2.08 -7.29
C SER A 217 -6.53 -2.05 -8.66
N PHE A 218 -7.14 -2.70 -9.64
CA PHE A 218 -6.65 -2.69 -11.02
C PHE A 218 -7.18 -1.47 -11.76
N PHE A 219 -6.42 -1.02 -12.75
CA PHE A 219 -6.84 0.08 -13.63
C PHE A 219 -6.32 -0.11 -15.04
N VAL A 220 -7.02 0.51 -15.99
CA VAL A 220 -6.58 0.71 -17.38
C VAL A 220 -6.82 2.16 -17.76
N GLY A 221 -6.01 2.66 -18.67
CA GLY A 221 -6.12 4.05 -19.09
C GLY A 221 -5.50 4.34 -20.44
N ALA A 222 -5.85 5.50 -20.95
CA ALA A 222 -5.29 6.07 -22.17
C ALA A 222 -5.06 7.57 -21.98
N GLY A 223 -4.13 8.12 -22.74
CA GLY A 223 -3.80 9.53 -22.66
C GLY A 223 -2.90 10.01 -23.79
N MET A 224 -2.30 11.16 -23.56
CA MET A 224 -1.34 11.77 -24.45
C MET A 224 0.01 11.91 -23.75
N LEU A 225 1.06 11.63 -24.48
CA LEU A 225 2.44 11.77 -24.08
C LEU A 225 3.09 12.89 -24.92
N HIS A 226 3.56 13.93 -24.26
CA HIS A 226 4.43 14.95 -24.86
C HIS A 226 5.87 14.65 -24.47
N SER A 227 6.75 14.55 -25.45
CA SER A 227 8.16 14.24 -25.23
C SER A 227 9.06 15.29 -25.88
N THR A 228 10.06 15.73 -25.13
CA THR A 228 11.14 16.60 -25.61
C THR A 228 12.46 15.87 -25.53
N LEU A 229 13.34 16.08 -26.48
CA LEU A 229 14.67 15.49 -26.54
C LEU A 229 15.72 16.60 -26.45
N LYS A 230 16.65 16.49 -25.51
CA LYS A 230 17.75 17.45 -25.34
C LYS A 230 19.08 16.75 -25.51
N TYR A 231 19.97 17.39 -26.27
CA TYR A 231 21.37 17.03 -26.33
C TYR A 231 22.14 17.75 -25.20
N GLN A 232 22.96 17.01 -24.46
CA GLN A 232 23.78 17.52 -23.34
C GLN A 232 25.18 16.90 -23.40
N GLY A 233 25.92 17.17 -24.47
CA GLY A 233 27.30 16.69 -24.68
C GLY A 233 28.18 17.79 -25.27
N GLU A 234 29.45 17.46 -25.54
CA GLU A 234 30.30 18.31 -26.35
C GLU A 234 29.70 18.49 -27.74
N PRO A 235 29.67 19.71 -28.28
CA PRO A 235 29.08 19.96 -29.58
C PRO A 235 29.81 19.19 -30.69
N ASP A 236 29.18 18.18 -31.23
CA ASP A 236 29.61 17.49 -32.46
C ASP A 236 28.61 17.87 -33.56
N GLU A 237 29.11 18.20 -34.75
CA GLU A 237 28.32 18.61 -35.93
C GLU A 237 27.17 17.66 -36.26
N ASN A 238 27.32 16.36 -35.91
CA ASN A 238 26.33 15.34 -36.24
C ASN A 238 25.31 15.04 -35.12
N THR A 239 25.52 15.55 -33.90
CA THR A 239 24.73 15.18 -32.72
C THR A 239 24.08 16.38 -32.03
N ALA A 240 24.66 17.58 -32.13
CA ALA A 240 24.16 18.83 -31.54
C ALA A 240 23.05 19.45 -32.46
N LEU A 241 21.95 18.73 -32.65
CA LEU A 241 20.85 19.15 -33.48
C LEU A 241 19.71 19.77 -32.64
N ASN A 242 18.92 20.63 -33.29
CA ASN A 242 17.66 21.12 -32.70
C ASN A 242 16.57 20.08 -32.89
N TYR A 243 16.15 19.46 -31.80
CA TYR A 243 15.13 18.41 -31.83
C TYR A 243 13.73 18.97 -31.65
N THR A 244 12.79 18.53 -32.50
CA THR A 244 11.36 18.82 -32.34
C THR A 244 10.80 18.03 -31.17
N SER A 245 9.74 18.55 -30.53
CA SER A 245 8.96 17.80 -29.57
C SER A 245 7.99 16.84 -30.24
N SER A 246 7.62 15.77 -29.55
CA SER A 246 6.67 14.76 -30.03
C SER A 246 5.47 14.68 -29.10
N THR A 247 4.25 14.66 -29.67
CA THR A 247 3.02 14.41 -28.89
C THR A 247 2.28 13.25 -29.53
N LYS A 248 2.14 12.15 -28.80
CA LYS A 248 1.57 10.88 -29.31
C LYS A 248 0.66 10.24 -28.27
N PRO A 249 -0.27 9.34 -28.69
CA PRO A 249 -1.09 8.57 -27.76
C PRO A 249 -0.26 7.68 -26.84
N LEU A 250 -0.81 7.46 -25.62
CA LEU A 250 -0.29 6.61 -24.57
C LEU A 250 -1.38 5.63 -24.13
N LEU A 251 -1.06 4.35 -24.01
CA LEU A 251 -1.89 3.33 -23.37
C LEU A 251 -1.19 2.81 -22.13
N LEU A 252 -1.94 2.58 -21.08
CA LEU A 252 -1.38 2.09 -19.83
C LEU A 252 -2.38 1.23 -19.04
N GLY A 253 -1.85 0.42 -18.13
CA GLY A 253 -2.64 -0.37 -17.20
C GLY A 253 -1.78 -0.85 -16.05
N GLY A 254 -2.42 -1.21 -14.95
CA GLY A 254 -1.69 -1.63 -13.78
C GLY A 254 -2.56 -1.90 -12.58
N PHE A 255 -1.94 -1.84 -11.40
CA PHE A 255 -2.64 -1.99 -10.14
C PHE A 255 -2.03 -1.15 -9.02
N ASP A 256 -2.89 -0.71 -8.10
CA ASP A 256 -2.54 -0.05 -6.85
C ASP A 256 -2.60 -1.06 -5.70
N PHE A 257 -1.55 -1.11 -4.91
CA PHE A 257 -1.46 -1.93 -3.71
C PHE A 257 -1.29 -1.04 -2.47
N ALA A 258 -2.24 -1.10 -1.53
CA ALA A 258 -2.10 -0.43 -0.23
C ALA A 258 -1.29 -1.32 0.73
N MET A 259 -0.13 -0.85 1.17
CA MET A 259 0.83 -1.66 1.94
C MET A 259 0.30 -2.11 3.31
N TRP A 260 -0.48 -1.27 4.00
CA TRP A 260 -0.97 -1.56 5.36
C TRP A 260 -2.37 -1.02 5.61
N ARG A 261 -3.12 -1.74 6.44
CA ARG A 261 -4.46 -1.36 6.87
C ARG A 261 -4.53 0.05 7.49
N ASN A 262 -3.50 0.45 8.21
CA ASN A 262 -3.40 1.75 8.89
C ASN A 262 -2.74 2.86 8.06
N MET A 263 -2.25 2.55 6.86
CA MET A 263 -1.61 3.51 5.96
C MET A 263 -2.36 3.62 4.62
N GLN A 264 -3.68 3.80 4.68
CA GLN A 264 -4.55 3.93 3.50
C GLN A 264 -4.17 5.09 2.57
N ARG A 265 -3.40 6.05 3.08
CA ARG A 265 -2.89 7.18 2.29
C ARG A 265 -1.70 6.81 1.42
N LEU A 266 -0.93 5.77 1.79
CA LEU A 266 0.24 5.32 1.05
C LEU A 266 -0.10 4.08 0.24
N LYS A 267 0.11 4.15 -1.08
CA LYS A 267 -0.08 3.05 -2.02
C LYS A 267 1.19 2.85 -2.84
N LEU A 268 1.43 1.63 -3.25
CA LEU A 268 2.36 1.31 -4.32
C LEU A 268 1.57 1.10 -5.59
N ARG A 269 1.96 1.78 -6.67
CA ARG A 269 1.40 1.58 -8.01
C ARG A 269 2.40 0.87 -8.87
N PHE A 270 1.99 -0.25 -9.42
CA PHE A 270 2.66 -0.90 -10.53
C PHE A 270 1.89 -0.59 -11.82
N GLU A 271 2.58 -0.05 -12.84
CA GLU A 271 1.98 0.37 -14.10
C GLU A 271 2.85 -0.09 -15.26
N LEU A 272 2.22 -0.55 -16.32
CA LEU A 272 2.83 -0.83 -17.60
C LEU A 272 2.26 0.14 -18.63
N ALA A 273 3.12 0.93 -19.25
CA ALA A 273 2.76 1.87 -20.29
C ALA A 273 3.36 1.46 -21.65
N TRP A 274 2.61 1.72 -22.72
CA TRP A 274 3.08 1.60 -24.09
C TRP A 274 2.86 2.90 -24.83
N TYR A 275 3.92 3.38 -25.51
CA TYR A 275 3.88 4.63 -26.25
C TYR A 275 4.90 4.65 -27.40
N LYS A 276 4.68 5.58 -28.35
CA LYS A 276 5.62 5.93 -29.40
C LYS A 276 5.99 7.39 -29.31
N THR A 277 7.20 7.76 -29.74
CA THR A 277 7.66 9.16 -29.90
C THR A 277 8.45 9.27 -31.18
N GLU A 278 8.41 10.44 -31.81
CA GLU A 278 9.12 10.75 -33.04
C GLU A 278 9.81 12.08 -32.88
N TYR A 279 11.08 12.16 -33.26
CA TYR A 279 11.88 13.36 -33.15
C TYR A 279 12.53 13.64 -34.50
N HIS A 280 12.50 14.92 -34.89
CA HIS A 280 13.25 15.42 -36.03
C HIS A 280 14.30 16.37 -35.51
N GLY A 281 15.55 16.15 -35.86
CA GLY A 281 16.67 17.02 -35.55
C GLY A 281 17.20 17.66 -36.82
N ASP A 282 17.48 18.95 -36.79
CA ASP A 282 18.13 19.68 -37.87
C ASP A 282 19.20 20.64 -37.32
N ASN A 283 20.13 21.06 -38.23
CA ASN A 283 21.17 22.02 -37.93
C ASN A 283 20.85 23.29 -38.69
N ASN A 284 19.96 24.00 -38.75
CA ASN A 284 19.64 25.29 -39.38
C ASN A 284 20.82 25.90 -40.20
N PRO A 285 21.21 25.31 -41.33
CA PRO A 285 22.44 25.66 -42.04
C PRO A 285 22.23 26.92 -42.89
N SER A 286 23.08 27.91 -42.74
CA SER A 286 23.18 29.06 -43.69
C SER A 286 24.38 28.93 -44.63
N GLU A 287 25.50 28.31 -44.19
CA GLU A 287 26.75 28.17 -44.97
C GLU A 287 27.47 26.88 -44.70
N THR A 288 26.79 25.89 -44.10
CA THR A 288 27.37 24.58 -43.71
C THR A 288 26.56 23.43 -44.32
N ASP A 289 27.01 22.21 -44.11
CA ASP A 289 26.31 20.98 -44.49
C ASP A 289 24.92 20.91 -43.85
N SER A 290 23.91 20.54 -44.62
CA SER A 290 22.56 20.34 -44.11
C SER A 290 22.42 18.96 -43.51
N ILE A 291 22.10 18.88 -42.21
CA ILE A 291 21.93 17.64 -41.50
C ILE A 291 20.47 17.51 -41.04
N ARG A 292 19.85 16.37 -41.33
CA ARG A 292 18.54 15.98 -40.85
C ARG A 292 18.60 14.62 -40.19
N TYR A 293 18.10 14.56 -38.97
CA TYR A 293 18.02 13.32 -38.23
C TYR A 293 16.56 12.98 -37.91
N HIS A 294 16.19 11.74 -38.16
CA HIS A 294 14.86 11.21 -37.84
C HIS A 294 15.01 10.04 -36.88
N LEU A 295 14.36 10.15 -35.69
CA LEU A 295 14.34 9.15 -34.67
C LEU A 295 12.90 8.78 -34.29
N SER A 296 12.51 7.54 -34.55
CA SER A 296 11.25 6.96 -34.07
C SER A 296 11.56 5.98 -32.95
N VAL A 297 10.85 6.09 -31.83
CA VAL A 297 11.03 5.27 -30.65
C VAL A 297 9.70 4.63 -30.26
N SER A 298 9.68 3.31 -30.11
CA SER A 298 8.54 2.56 -29.54
C SER A 298 8.98 1.96 -28.21
N SER A 299 8.28 2.27 -27.13
CA SER A 299 8.66 1.88 -25.78
C SER A 299 7.56 1.14 -25.04
N MET A 300 7.96 0.09 -24.32
CA MET A 300 7.18 -0.57 -23.29
C MET A 300 7.84 -0.25 -21.93
N ALA A 301 7.08 0.31 -21.02
CA ALA A 301 7.61 0.98 -19.84
C ALA A 301 6.93 0.52 -18.54
N PRO A 302 7.39 -0.58 -17.91
CA PRO A 302 7.01 -0.89 -16.54
C PRO A 302 7.51 0.18 -15.57
N SER A 303 6.68 0.57 -14.61
CA SER A 303 7.02 1.54 -13.57
C SER A 303 6.51 1.10 -12.20
N LEU A 304 7.22 1.53 -11.16
CA LEU A 304 6.83 1.38 -9.77
C LEU A 304 6.86 2.75 -9.09
N SER A 305 5.76 3.14 -8.48
CA SER A 305 5.63 4.45 -7.83
C SER A 305 5.02 4.32 -6.44
N ALA A 306 5.50 5.11 -5.50
CA ALA A 306 4.86 5.32 -4.21
C ALA A 306 3.92 6.53 -4.35
N LEU A 307 2.64 6.32 -4.04
CA LEU A 307 1.59 7.33 -4.11
C LEU A 307 1.13 7.71 -2.70
N TYR A 308 1.08 8.99 -2.40
CA TYR A 308 0.56 9.49 -1.13
C TYR A 308 -0.70 10.33 -1.38
N ASN A 309 -1.84 9.90 -0.84
CA ASN A 309 -3.09 10.63 -0.90
C ASN A 309 -3.04 11.84 0.05
N VAL A 310 -2.85 13.03 -0.51
CA VAL A 310 -2.92 14.31 0.22
C VAL A 310 -4.35 14.54 0.69
N VAL A 311 -5.32 14.35 -0.22
CA VAL A 311 -6.75 14.29 0.11
C VAL A 311 -7.20 12.84 -0.01
N ASN A 312 -7.84 12.31 1.03
CA ASN A 312 -8.29 10.92 1.08
C ASN A 312 -9.74 10.84 1.60
N HIS A 313 -10.67 11.31 0.80
CA HIS A 313 -12.10 11.22 1.05
C HIS A 313 -12.68 10.05 0.24
N PRO A 314 -13.74 9.35 0.70
CA PRO A 314 -14.34 8.21 -0.02
C PRO A 314 -14.74 8.51 -1.46
N GLN A 315 -15.19 9.74 -1.74
CA GLN A 315 -15.61 10.16 -3.07
C GLN A 315 -14.51 10.85 -3.89
N GLN A 316 -13.47 11.39 -3.24
CA GLN A 316 -12.47 12.22 -3.89
C GLN A 316 -11.11 11.98 -3.26
N LYS A 317 -10.11 11.66 -4.07
CA LYS A 317 -8.74 11.50 -3.63
C LYS A 317 -7.81 12.30 -4.52
N LEU A 318 -6.90 13.05 -3.91
CA LEU A 318 -5.81 13.73 -4.60
C LEU A 318 -4.51 13.11 -4.10
N TYR A 319 -3.66 12.67 -5.01
CA TYR A 319 -2.38 12.09 -4.64
C TYR A 319 -1.20 12.77 -5.31
N LEU A 320 -0.06 12.66 -4.64
CA LEU A 320 1.27 12.92 -5.19
C LEU A 320 2.05 11.63 -5.17
N GLY A 321 2.91 11.41 -6.16
CA GLY A 321 3.70 10.19 -6.26
C GLY A 321 5.07 10.42 -6.84
N LEU A 322 6.00 9.58 -6.40
CA LEU A 322 7.35 9.48 -6.93
C LEU A 322 7.64 8.02 -7.24
N GLY A 323 8.40 7.80 -8.29
CA GLY A 323 8.72 6.44 -8.70
C GLY A 323 9.83 6.38 -9.74
N PHE A 324 10.01 5.19 -10.24
CA PHE A 324 10.94 4.90 -11.30
C PHE A 324 10.26 4.11 -12.40
N GLN A 325 10.77 4.26 -13.61
CA GLN A 325 10.30 3.64 -14.82
C GLN A 325 11.49 3.03 -15.54
N TYR A 326 11.34 1.81 -16.01
CA TYR A 326 12.31 1.15 -16.85
C TYR A 326 11.73 0.99 -18.24
N ASN A 327 12.41 1.52 -19.25
CA ASN A 327 11.91 1.56 -20.61
C ASN A 327 12.63 0.51 -21.46
N PHE A 328 11.86 -0.36 -22.11
CA PHE A 328 12.33 -1.22 -23.17
C PHE A 328 11.96 -0.57 -24.49
N SER A 329 12.96 -0.12 -25.24
CA SER A 329 12.77 0.68 -26.45
C SER A 329 13.29 -0.02 -27.68
N SER A 330 12.56 0.11 -28.78
CA SER A 330 12.99 -0.18 -30.12
C SER A 330 13.01 1.11 -30.93
N TYR A 331 13.89 1.15 -31.92
CA TYR A 331 14.15 2.33 -32.73
C TYR A 331 13.87 1.98 -34.20
N PRO A 332 12.59 1.95 -34.63
CA PRO A 332 12.23 1.60 -36.01
C PRO A 332 12.90 2.49 -37.04
N GLU A 333 13.08 3.75 -36.70
CA GLU A 333 13.80 4.70 -37.55
C GLU A 333 14.87 5.41 -36.71
N ASN A 334 16.08 5.41 -37.22
CA ASN A 334 17.27 6.02 -36.61
C ASN A 334 18.18 6.43 -37.75
N LEU A 335 17.73 7.49 -38.51
CA LEU A 335 18.23 7.82 -39.82
C LEU A 335 18.83 9.23 -39.80
N LEU A 336 20.08 9.35 -40.28
CA LEU A 336 20.72 10.62 -40.55
C LEU A 336 20.85 10.81 -42.08
N HIS A 337 20.46 11.98 -42.54
CA HIS A 337 20.69 12.45 -43.90
C HIS A 337 21.59 13.69 -43.82
N LYS A 338 22.75 13.63 -44.47
CA LYS A 338 23.69 14.77 -44.59
C LYS A 338 23.85 15.15 -46.05
N LYS A 339 23.57 16.40 -46.37
CA LYS A 339 23.80 17.00 -47.69
C LYS A 339 24.93 18.00 -47.55
N TYR A 340 25.96 17.81 -48.39
CA TYR A 340 27.16 18.65 -48.33
C TYR A 340 26.97 19.94 -49.09
N TYR A 341 27.40 21.05 -48.48
CA TYR A 341 27.34 22.39 -49.09
C TYR A 341 28.16 22.48 -50.39
N ASN A 342 29.40 21.94 -50.36
CA ASN A 342 30.32 21.99 -51.49
C ASN A 342 30.05 20.89 -52.54
N ASN A 343 29.14 19.95 -52.30
CA ASN A 343 28.72 18.93 -53.25
C ASN A 343 27.21 18.62 -53.07
N PRO A 344 26.32 19.53 -53.54
CA PRO A 344 24.88 19.41 -53.29
C PRO A 344 24.22 18.21 -53.94
N GLY A 345 24.90 17.51 -54.86
CA GLY A 345 24.43 16.25 -55.46
C GLY A 345 24.74 14.99 -54.61
N TYR A 346 25.60 15.14 -53.57
CA TYR A 346 25.97 13.99 -52.72
C TYR A 346 25.15 13.96 -51.44
N LEU A 347 24.43 12.86 -51.21
CA LEU A 347 23.63 12.62 -50.02
C LEU A 347 24.23 11.44 -49.27
N LEU A 348 24.70 11.67 -48.05
CA LEU A 348 25.12 10.62 -47.11
C LEU A 348 23.90 10.20 -46.29
N THR A 349 23.58 8.91 -46.28
CA THR A 349 22.57 8.33 -45.37
C THR A 349 23.22 7.32 -44.44
N ARG A 350 22.96 7.46 -43.13
CA ARG A 350 23.38 6.54 -42.10
C ARG A 350 22.21 5.91 -41.38
N SER A 351 22.21 4.57 -41.22
CA SER A 351 21.20 3.83 -40.44
C SER A 351 21.86 2.55 -39.85
N PRO A 352 21.81 2.34 -38.51
CA PRO A 352 21.48 3.33 -37.50
C PRO A 352 22.55 4.42 -37.41
N HIS A 353 22.12 5.64 -37.05
CA HIS A 353 23.05 6.75 -36.85
C HIS A 353 23.66 6.74 -35.46
N LEU A 354 22.82 6.60 -34.42
CA LEU A 354 23.23 6.55 -33.03
C LEU A 354 23.06 5.15 -32.45
N ASP A 355 24.02 4.72 -31.65
CA ASP A 355 23.90 3.49 -30.86
C ASP A 355 23.11 3.81 -29.57
N LEU A 356 21.80 3.66 -29.63
CA LEU A 356 20.89 3.95 -28.55
C LEU A 356 20.65 2.72 -27.69
N LYS A 357 20.62 2.90 -26.37
CA LYS A 357 20.32 1.81 -25.44
C LYS A 357 18.90 1.30 -25.66
N LYS A 358 18.77 -0.01 -25.88
CA LYS A 358 17.45 -0.68 -25.97
C LYS A 358 16.69 -0.68 -24.65
N SER A 359 17.38 -0.42 -23.53
CA SER A 359 16.76 -0.27 -22.24
C SER A 359 17.37 0.89 -21.47
N TRP A 360 16.55 1.67 -20.80
CA TRP A 360 16.98 2.83 -20.06
C TRP A 360 16.02 3.14 -18.90
N PHE A 361 16.56 3.83 -17.90
CA PHE A 361 15.87 4.16 -16.67
C PHE A 361 15.41 5.62 -16.66
N ALA A 362 14.24 5.86 -16.06
CA ALA A 362 13.73 7.19 -15.80
C ALA A 362 13.17 7.30 -14.37
N LEU A 363 13.35 8.45 -13.76
CA LEU A 363 12.62 8.85 -12.55
C LEU A 363 11.32 9.51 -12.96
N ASN A 364 10.24 9.24 -12.22
CA ASN A 364 8.96 9.88 -12.47
C ASN A 364 8.39 10.57 -11.23
N ALA A 365 7.75 11.70 -11.46
CA ALA A 365 6.89 12.39 -10.51
C ALA A 365 5.48 12.44 -11.10
N ARG A 366 4.48 12.13 -10.29
CA ARG A 366 3.09 12.10 -10.76
C ARG A 366 2.12 12.71 -9.75
N THR A 367 1.01 13.17 -10.26
CA THR A 367 -0.15 13.60 -9.49
C THR A 367 -1.42 13.13 -10.17
N GLY A 368 -2.47 12.96 -9.40
CA GLY A 368 -3.75 12.58 -9.97
C GLY A 368 -4.90 12.76 -9.00
N PHE A 369 -6.08 12.90 -9.58
CA PHE A 369 -7.34 13.05 -8.89
C PHE A 369 -8.24 11.85 -9.20
N ILE A 370 -8.69 11.15 -8.17
CA ILE A 370 -9.55 9.96 -8.29
C ILE A 370 -10.95 10.32 -7.78
N LEU A 371 -11.96 10.06 -8.59
CA LEU A 371 -13.36 10.28 -8.29
C LEU A 371 -14.09 8.95 -8.09
N ASN A 372 -14.79 8.81 -6.95
CA ASN A 372 -15.61 7.64 -6.58
C ASN A 372 -14.83 6.30 -6.66
N ASP A 373 -13.52 6.32 -6.44
CA ASP A 373 -12.63 5.15 -6.59
C ASP A 373 -12.67 4.48 -7.98
N LYS A 374 -13.20 5.15 -9.00
CA LYS A 374 -13.39 4.60 -10.35
C LYS A 374 -12.70 5.39 -11.46
N PHE A 375 -12.81 6.71 -11.45
CA PHE A 375 -12.27 7.54 -12.51
C PHE A 375 -11.08 8.34 -12.00
N GLU A 376 -9.99 8.31 -12.72
CA GLU A 376 -8.76 9.02 -12.39
C GLU A 376 -8.32 9.89 -13.56
N ILE A 377 -7.98 11.13 -13.26
CA ILE A 377 -7.21 12.02 -14.14
C ILE A 377 -5.82 12.12 -13.54
N ALA A 378 -4.80 11.78 -14.31
CA ALA A 378 -3.41 11.81 -13.84
C ALA A 378 -2.49 12.55 -14.78
N ALA A 379 -1.44 13.14 -14.23
CA ALA A 379 -0.32 13.72 -14.94
C ALA A 379 0.99 13.15 -14.40
N THR A 380 1.93 12.84 -15.30
CA THR A 380 3.23 12.30 -14.95
C THR A 380 4.33 13.03 -15.72
N ALA A 381 5.43 13.35 -15.03
CA ALA A 381 6.67 13.82 -15.64
C ALA A 381 7.76 12.78 -15.39
N SER A 382 8.45 12.33 -16.45
CA SER A 382 9.52 11.34 -16.39
C SER A 382 10.81 11.89 -17.01
N PHE A 383 11.91 11.68 -16.34
CA PHE A 383 13.24 12.18 -16.68
C PHE A 383 14.20 10.99 -16.83
N GLY A 384 14.75 10.80 -18.02
CA GLY A 384 15.61 9.66 -18.32
C GLY A 384 16.74 9.99 -19.28
N SER A 385 17.41 8.96 -19.80
CA SER A 385 18.50 9.12 -20.73
C SER A 385 18.58 7.92 -21.68
N PHE A 386 18.53 8.17 -22.99
CA PHE A 386 18.78 7.15 -24.03
C PHE A 386 20.27 6.76 -24.07
N ILE A 387 21.14 7.75 -23.97
CA ILE A 387 22.58 7.67 -23.82
C ILE A 387 23.06 8.86 -22.99
N THR A 388 24.32 8.90 -22.62
CA THR A 388 24.87 9.90 -21.68
C THR A 388 24.52 11.35 -22.04
N TYR A 389 24.50 11.68 -23.34
CA TYR A 389 24.30 13.03 -23.85
C TYR A 389 22.93 13.28 -24.48
N LEU A 390 22.06 12.26 -24.68
CA LEU A 390 20.74 12.42 -25.29
C LEU A 390 19.63 12.06 -24.29
N LYS A 391 18.97 13.08 -23.76
CA LYS A 391 18.05 12.97 -22.62
C LYS A 391 16.61 13.31 -23.01
N PRO A 392 15.71 12.32 -23.04
CA PRO A 392 14.28 12.55 -23.17
C PRO A 392 13.68 13.05 -21.87
N THR A 393 12.74 13.99 -21.96
CA THR A 393 11.82 14.33 -20.90
C THR A 393 10.40 14.05 -21.39
N LEU A 394 9.65 13.27 -20.61
CA LEU A 394 8.33 12.79 -20.97
C LEU A 394 7.29 13.42 -20.03
N TYR A 395 6.26 14.03 -20.58
CA TYR A 395 5.10 14.54 -19.86
C TYR A 395 3.85 13.81 -20.35
N SER A 396 3.08 13.22 -19.47
CA SER A 396 1.83 12.59 -19.86
C SER A 396 0.63 13.11 -19.09
N ALA A 397 -0.51 13.12 -19.76
CA ALA A 397 -1.82 13.31 -19.15
C ALA A 397 -2.72 12.17 -19.59
N ASN A 398 -3.37 11.50 -18.65
CA ASN A 398 -4.15 10.29 -18.93
C ASN A 398 -5.41 10.21 -18.06
N LEU A 399 -6.38 9.49 -18.61
CA LEU A 399 -7.62 9.10 -17.93
C LEU A 399 -7.57 7.61 -17.66
N ASN A 400 -7.83 7.22 -16.41
CA ASN A 400 -7.82 5.83 -15.99
C ASN A 400 -9.18 5.44 -15.42
N TYR A 401 -9.54 4.17 -15.61
CA TYR A 401 -10.69 3.54 -14.98
C TYR A 401 -10.22 2.43 -14.04
N HIS A 402 -10.68 2.48 -12.78
CA HIS A 402 -10.38 1.51 -11.73
C HIS A 402 -11.53 0.50 -11.57
N PHE A 403 -11.17 -0.78 -11.38
CA PHE A 403 -12.09 -1.90 -11.22
C PHE A 403 -12.35 -2.26 -9.76
#